data_b2f98fc07cd97f5f299c158f1147b8c7
#
_entry.id   b2f98fc07cd97f5f299c158f1147b8c7
#
_cell.length_a   1.000
_cell.length_b   1.000
_cell.length_c   1.000
_cell.angle_alpha   90.00
_cell.angle_beta   90.00
_cell.angle_gamma   90.00
#
_symmetry.space_group_name_H-M   'P 1'
#
loop_
_entity.id
_entity.type
_entity.pdbx_description
1 polymer ?
#
loop_
_entity_poly.entity_id
_entity_poly.type
_entity_poly.pdbx_seq_one_letter_code
_entity_poly.pdbx_strand_id
1 'polypeptide(L)'
;AANDNFHDKDNYEKMQFYYHPDHLGSSSYITNLDGEVSQHIEYVPFGEVFIEERNNTWNTPYLFNAKEFDEETGMYYYGARYYEPRISLWMSTDADEEEYPFYSTYCYATNNPIKFIDPNGKAVRPNGELAMSIILNTLPIDARQYITIDKKGYLDLNVMNQYKGNSENFNSLKTLVESDYDIQVTTLDKTRYVSNGKTDIERFMPVEVLEDFKDTEFTTSTGNTTGETGNLGITYMPTNGGSGKADADNPNSIHININPSLSPTGAAETFSHEGYGHALIFVESGGDRNRAVHHFVGSRDTNLELVEKSISARKETVKNIEQ
;
A
#
# COMPACT_ATOMS: atom_id res chain seq x y z
N ALA A 1 -10.43 28.25 -15.36
CA ALA A 1 -10.86 28.80 -16.66
C ALA A 1 -9.60 29.16 -17.43
N ALA A 2 -9.31 28.47 -18.56
CA ALA A 2 -8.23 28.87 -19.43
C ALA A 2 -8.52 30.29 -19.91
N ASN A 3 -7.64 31.23 -19.56
CA ASN A 3 -7.70 32.55 -20.13
C ASN A 3 -7.40 32.43 -21.62
N ASP A 4 -8.36 32.76 -22.47
CA ASP A 4 -8.21 32.90 -23.93
C ASP A 4 -7.31 34.13 -24.28
N ASN A 5 -6.09 34.15 -23.79
CA ASN A 5 -5.09 35.17 -24.09
C ASN A 5 -4.21 34.80 -25.30
N PHE A 6 -4.66 33.86 -26.14
CA PHE A 6 -3.92 33.44 -27.33
C PHE A 6 -4.24 34.31 -28.53
N HIS A 7 -3.20 34.89 -29.13
CA HIS A 7 -3.30 35.64 -30.37
C HIS A 7 -2.67 34.86 -31.52
N ASP A 8 -3.25 34.94 -32.72
CA ASP A 8 -2.87 34.19 -33.94
C ASP A 8 -1.38 34.35 -34.40
N LYS A 9 -0.58 35.11 -33.65
CA LYS A 9 0.86 35.33 -33.92
C LYS A 9 1.76 34.93 -32.78
N ASP A 10 1.24 34.37 -31.73
CA ASP A 10 2.03 33.91 -30.59
C ASP A 10 2.82 32.67 -31.00
N ASN A 11 4.11 32.66 -30.74
CA ASN A 11 4.99 31.55 -31.08
C ASN A 11 4.93 30.53 -29.94
N TYR A 12 3.87 29.69 -29.92
CA TYR A 12 3.62 28.72 -28.85
C TYR A 12 4.78 27.78 -28.58
N GLU A 13 5.56 27.43 -29.61
CA GLU A 13 6.70 26.54 -29.46
C GLU A 13 7.78 27.11 -28.54
N LYS A 14 7.91 28.46 -28.46
CA LYS A 14 8.84 29.13 -27.56
C LYS A 14 8.38 29.17 -26.09
N MET A 15 7.14 28.84 -25.81
CA MET A 15 6.57 28.82 -24.47
C MET A 15 6.46 27.38 -23.93
N GLN A 16 7.25 26.46 -24.45
CA GLN A 16 7.33 25.09 -23.94
C GLN A 16 8.39 25.01 -22.86
N PHE A 17 8.02 24.42 -21.71
CA PHE A 17 8.91 24.22 -20.57
C PHE A 17 8.89 22.74 -20.18
N TYR A 18 10.06 22.22 -19.83
CA TYR A 18 10.27 20.83 -19.49
C TYR A 18 10.66 20.71 -18.03
N TYR A 19 9.87 19.93 -17.29
CA TYR A 19 10.12 19.65 -15.88
C TYR A 19 11.08 18.50 -15.72
N HIS A 20 12.08 18.69 -14.86
CA HIS A 20 13.03 17.67 -14.42
C HIS A 20 12.79 17.44 -12.92
N PRO A 21 11.87 16.51 -12.57
CA PRO A 21 11.51 16.31 -11.19
C PRO A 21 12.55 15.45 -10.46
N ASP A 22 12.57 15.58 -9.13
CA ASP A 22 13.25 14.64 -8.25
C ASP A 22 12.49 13.30 -8.12
N HIS A 23 12.98 12.39 -7.27
CA HIS A 23 12.37 11.08 -7.03
C HIS A 23 10.98 11.14 -6.35
N LEU A 24 10.60 12.26 -5.77
CA LEU A 24 9.30 12.53 -5.16
C LEU A 24 8.33 13.26 -6.11
N GLY A 25 8.78 13.59 -7.32
CA GLY A 25 8.01 14.38 -8.28
C GLY A 25 8.08 15.89 -8.05
N SER A 26 8.96 16.38 -7.17
CA SER A 26 9.14 17.81 -6.95
C SER A 26 9.93 18.44 -8.12
N SER A 27 9.54 19.65 -8.51
CA SER A 27 10.20 20.38 -9.60
C SER A 27 11.61 20.84 -9.18
N SER A 28 12.67 20.16 -9.65
CA SER A 28 14.06 20.54 -9.35
C SER A 28 14.65 21.46 -10.37
N TYR A 29 14.50 21.13 -11.65
CA TYR A 29 14.92 21.99 -12.77
C TYR A 29 13.79 22.13 -13.77
N ILE A 30 13.69 23.32 -14.35
CA ILE A 30 12.79 23.59 -15.47
C ILE A 30 13.60 24.24 -16.58
N THR A 31 13.56 23.66 -17.78
CA THR A 31 14.25 24.16 -18.94
C THR A 31 13.27 24.66 -20.01
N ASN A 32 13.71 25.64 -20.81
CA ASN A 32 12.99 26.05 -22.00
C ASN A 32 13.28 25.10 -23.18
N LEU A 33 12.71 25.41 -24.36
CA LEU A 33 12.90 24.64 -25.59
C LEU A 33 14.38 24.59 -26.03
N ASP A 34 15.17 25.62 -25.75
CA ASP A 34 16.59 25.73 -26.10
C ASP A 34 17.49 24.97 -25.10
N GLY A 35 16.92 24.37 -24.05
CA GLY A 35 17.65 23.67 -23.01
C GLY A 35 18.24 24.57 -21.93
N GLU A 36 17.91 25.87 -21.93
CA GLU A 36 18.37 26.80 -20.90
C GLU A 36 17.51 26.60 -19.62
N VAL A 37 18.17 26.68 -18.46
CA VAL A 37 17.48 26.59 -17.16
C VAL A 37 16.66 27.85 -16.93
N SER A 38 15.34 27.71 -16.85
CA SER A 38 14.42 28.80 -16.53
C SER A 38 14.22 28.95 -15.02
N GLN A 39 14.24 27.83 -14.31
CA GLN A 39 14.09 27.78 -12.86
C GLN A 39 14.85 26.60 -12.29
N HIS A 40 15.55 26.80 -11.17
CA HIS A 40 16.19 25.77 -10.37
C HIS A 40 15.72 25.90 -8.94
N ILE A 41 15.30 24.77 -8.33
CA ILE A 41 14.68 24.74 -7.00
C ILE A 41 15.25 23.56 -6.21
N GLU A 42 15.69 23.84 -4.98
CA GLU A 42 16.07 22.81 -4.02
C GLU A 42 15.20 22.94 -2.78
N TYR A 43 14.86 21.78 -2.19
CA TYR A 43 13.97 21.72 -1.04
C TYR A 43 14.67 21.10 0.16
N VAL A 44 14.30 21.55 1.37
CA VAL A 44 14.54 20.74 2.57
C VAL A 44 13.58 19.55 2.59
N PRO A 45 13.85 18.50 3.38
CA PRO A 45 13.07 17.26 3.33
C PRO A 45 11.54 17.41 3.42
N PHE A 46 11.05 18.40 4.14
CA PHE A 46 9.62 18.68 4.29
C PHE A 46 9.07 19.68 3.27
N GLY A 47 9.82 20.00 2.21
CA GLY A 47 9.30 20.76 1.08
C GLY A 47 9.39 22.28 1.21
N GLU A 48 9.95 22.81 2.29
CA GLU A 48 10.33 24.23 2.32
C GLU A 48 11.40 24.46 1.26
N VAL A 49 11.26 25.55 0.48
CA VAL A 49 12.22 25.92 -0.56
C VAL A 49 13.50 26.41 0.11
N PHE A 50 14.62 25.73 -0.17
CA PHE A 50 15.94 26.08 0.34
C PHE A 50 16.71 26.99 -0.62
N ILE A 51 16.68 26.67 -1.92
CA ILE A 51 17.27 27.46 -2.98
C ILE A 51 16.23 27.63 -4.08
N GLU A 52 16.11 28.83 -4.60
CA GLU A 52 15.36 29.09 -5.80
C GLU A 52 16.08 30.12 -6.67
N GLU A 53 16.44 29.73 -7.90
CA GLU A 53 17.04 30.57 -8.92
C GLU A 53 16.10 30.65 -10.11
N ARG A 54 15.80 31.89 -10.57
CA ARG A 54 14.89 32.15 -11.69
C ARG A 54 15.59 33.05 -12.71
N ASN A 55 15.44 32.76 -13.99
CA ASN A 55 15.90 33.66 -15.04
C ASN A 55 14.88 34.77 -15.38
N ASN A 56 13.77 34.88 -14.62
CA ASN A 56 12.69 35.87 -14.73
C ASN A 56 11.91 35.85 -16.06
N THR A 57 12.03 34.81 -16.88
CA THR A 57 11.24 34.68 -18.11
C THR A 57 9.90 33.98 -17.85
N TRP A 58 9.90 33.02 -17.00
CA TRP A 58 8.74 32.27 -16.57
C TRP A 58 9.07 31.43 -15.31
N ASN A 59 8.08 31.23 -14.46
CA ASN A 59 8.17 30.34 -13.28
C ASN A 59 6.91 29.51 -13.15
N THR A 60 7.08 28.29 -12.63
CA THR A 60 5.95 27.42 -12.33
C THR A 60 5.44 27.68 -10.92
N PRO A 61 4.11 27.61 -10.70
CA PRO A 61 3.55 27.52 -9.36
C PRO A 61 3.60 26.11 -8.77
N TYR A 62 3.94 25.08 -9.57
CA TYR A 62 3.98 23.68 -9.14
C TYR A 62 5.38 23.28 -8.69
N LEU A 63 5.58 23.16 -7.38
CA LEU A 63 6.89 22.98 -6.76
C LEU A 63 7.04 21.59 -6.13
N PHE A 64 7.03 21.51 -4.80
CA PHE A 64 7.21 20.28 -4.04
C PHE A 64 6.10 19.26 -4.33
N ASN A 65 6.46 18.00 -4.62
CA ASN A 65 5.56 16.92 -5.04
C ASN A 65 4.61 17.30 -6.20
N ALA A 66 5.03 18.19 -7.09
CA ALA A 66 4.21 18.77 -8.16
C ALA A 66 2.92 19.43 -7.66
N LYS A 67 2.92 19.96 -6.44
CA LYS A 67 1.78 20.68 -5.86
C LYS A 67 1.87 22.18 -6.11
N GLU A 68 0.70 22.79 -6.26
CA GLU A 68 0.59 24.23 -6.43
C GLU A 68 1.02 24.94 -5.13
N PHE A 69 2.00 25.81 -5.25
CA PHE A 69 2.51 26.65 -4.18
C PHE A 69 1.82 28.02 -4.22
N ASP A 70 1.13 28.35 -3.16
CA ASP A 70 0.54 29.67 -2.98
C ASP A 70 1.59 30.60 -2.35
N GLU A 71 2.17 31.49 -3.18
CA GLU A 71 3.21 32.43 -2.75
C GLU A 71 2.70 33.43 -1.68
N GLU A 72 1.38 33.74 -1.64
CA GLU A 72 0.83 34.70 -0.67
C GLU A 72 0.78 34.09 0.74
N THR A 73 0.45 32.80 0.85
CA THR A 73 0.36 32.09 2.13
C THR A 73 1.61 31.31 2.49
N GLY A 74 2.40 30.91 1.50
CA GLY A 74 3.56 30.03 1.66
C GLY A 74 3.19 28.56 1.83
N MET A 75 1.99 28.15 1.44
CA MET A 75 1.45 26.80 1.60
C MET A 75 1.32 26.07 0.26
N TYR A 76 1.33 24.75 0.32
CA TYR A 76 1.04 23.90 -0.83
C TYR A 76 -0.42 23.42 -0.81
N TYR A 77 -1.11 23.52 -1.94
CA TYR A 77 -2.44 22.98 -2.11
C TYR A 77 -2.40 21.56 -2.65
N TYR A 78 -2.83 20.60 -1.84
CA TYR A 78 -2.83 19.17 -2.18
C TYR A 78 -4.20 18.65 -2.69
N GLY A 79 -5.18 19.51 -2.81
CA GLY A 79 -6.53 19.16 -3.22
C GLY A 79 -7.51 19.13 -2.04
N ALA A 80 -7.31 18.24 -1.08
CA ALA A 80 -8.18 18.17 0.10
C ALA A 80 -7.70 19.05 1.26
N ARG A 81 -6.39 19.29 1.38
CA ARG A 81 -5.79 20.06 2.47
C ARG A 81 -4.73 21.04 1.97
N TYR A 82 -4.45 22.05 2.78
CA TYR A 82 -3.27 22.90 2.66
C TYR A 82 -2.16 22.39 3.56
N TYR A 83 -0.94 22.33 3.01
CA TYR A 83 0.26 21.91 3.70
C TYR A 83 1.20 23.09 3.94
N GLU A 84 1.62 23.30 5.18
CA GLU A 84 2.56 24.34 5.56
C GLU A 84 3.95 23.73 5.76
N PRO A 85 4.88 23.89 4.81
CA PRO A 85 6.17 23.20 4.83
C PRO A 85 7.11 23.69 5.94
N ARG A 86 7.00 24.96 6.36
CA ARG A 86 7.86 25.55 7.41
C ARG A 86 7.63 24.92 8.78
N ILE A 87 6.43 24.39 9.04
CA ILE A 87 6.12 23.70 10.29
C ILE A 87 5.90 22.20 10.07
N SER A 88 6.01 21.74 8.80
CA SER A 88 5.88 20.31 8.44
C SER A 88 4.53 19.68 8.79
N LEU A 89 3.45 20.47 8.75
CA LEU A 89 2.11 20.06 9.16
C LEU A 89 1.04 20.42 8.13
N TRP A 90 -0.03 19.62 8.14
CA TRP A 90 -1.28 19.98 7.51
C TRP A 90 -2.00 21.08 8.29
N MET A 91 -2.72 21.98 7.61
CA MET A 91 -3.45 23.07 8.23
C MET A 91 -4.89 22.72 8.60
N SER A 92 -5.32 21.50 8.30
CA SER A 92 -6.59 20.92 8.72
C SER A 92 -6.43 19.46 9.10
N THR A 93 -7.40 18.91 9.84
CA THR A 93 -7.44 17.49 10.19
C THR A 93 -7.58 16.63 8.96
N ASP A 94 -7.10 15.39 9.05
CA ASP A 94 -7.27 14.41 7.99
C ASP A 94 -8.73 13.98 7.87
N ALA A 95 -9.25 13.91 6.65
CA ALA A 95 -10.59 13.39 6.42
C ALA A 95 -10.69 11.90 6.76
N ASP A 96 -9.55 11.19 6.68
CA ASP A 96 -9.42 9.77 6.96
C ASP A 96 -8.72 9.53 8.32
N GLU A 97 -8.79 10.48 9.27
CA GLU A 97 -8.11 10.43 10.58
C GLU A 97 -8.46 9.19 11.41
N GLU A 98 -9.66 8.66 11.23
CA GLU A 98 -10.09 7.44 11.93
C GLU A 98 -9.34 6.18 11.46
N GLU A 99 -8.75 6.22 10.26
CA GLU A 99 -7.96 5.11 9.71
C GLU A 99 -6.54 5.08 10.28
N TYR A 100 -6.06 6.21 10.83
CA TYR A 100 -4.69 6.36 11.32
C TYR A 100 -4.59 6.87 12.76
N PRO A 101 -5.20 6.20 13.75
CA PRO A 101 -5.31 6.69 15.13
C PRO A 101 -3.97 6.83 15.87
N PHE A 102 -2.88 6.29 15.33
CA PHE A 102 -1.53 6.36 15.89
C PHE A 102 -0.72 7.58 15.42
N TYR A 103 -1.21 8.28 14.41
CA TYR A 103 -0.57 9.48 13.89
C TYR A 103 -1.39 10.71 14.24
N SER A 104 -0.71 11.84 14.41
CA SER A 104 -1.42 13.12 14.50
C SER A 104 -2.17 13.39 13.19
N THR A 105 -3.42 13.84 13.27
CA THR A 105 -4.23 14.17 12.10
C THR A 105 -3.64 15.30 11.25
N TYR A 106 -2.65 16.00 11.79
CA TYR A 106 -1.89 17.07 11.12
C TYR A 106 -0.53 16.60 10.60
N CYS A 107 -0.17 15.33 10.79
CA CYS A 107 1.13 14.80 10.40
C CYS A 107 1.24 14.66 8.88
N TYR A 108 2.28 15.27 8.28
CA TYR A 108 2.59 15.08 6.87
C TYR A 108 3.49 13.86 6.68
N ALA A 109 3.12 13.02 5.69
CA ALA A 109 3.92 11.88 5.22
C ALA A 109 4.44 10.99 6.36
N THR A 110 3.65 10.77 7.43
CA THR A 110 4.03 10.00 8.63
C THR A 110 5.41 10.38 9.22
N ASN A 111 5.78 11.67 9.11
CA ASN A 111 7.10 12.23 9.45
C ASN A 111 8.28 11.65 8.65
N ASN A 112 8.04 11.10 7.47
CA ASN A 112 9.07 10.58 6.58
C ASN A 112 8.88 11.08 5.13
N PRO A 113 9.03 12.40 4.87
CA PRO A 113 8.73 13.02 3.57
C PRO A 113 9.75 12.68 2.47
N ILE A 114 10.90 12.11 2.81
CA ILE A 114 11.90 11.64 1.82
C ILE A 114 11.41 10.36 1.14
N LYS A 115 10.54 9.62 1.81
CA LYS A 115 10.08 8.29 1.42
C LYS A 115 8.63 8.30 0.96
N PHE A 116 7.80 9.14 1.56
CA PHE A 116 6.37 9.20 1.35
C PHE A 116 5.91 10.54 0.79
N ILE A 117 4.93 10.46 -0.08
CA ILE A 117 4.16 11.64 -0.54
C ILE A 117 2.70 11.42 -0.20
N ASP A 118 1.96 12.50 -0.01
CA ASP A 118 0.50 12.48 0.04
C ASP A 118 -0.06 12.99 -1.30
N PRO A 119 -0.59 12.14 -2.18
CA PRO A 119 -0.97 12.56 -3.53
C PRO A 119 -2.17 13.50 -3.60
N ASN A 120 -3.03 13.52 -2.59
CA ASN A 120 -4.32 14.22 -2.62
C ASN A 120 -4.67 15.00 -1.37
N GLY A 121 -3.79 15.02 -0.36
CA GLY A 121 -4.04 15.71 0.91
C GLY A 121 -5.07 15.02 1.79
N LYS A 122 -5.35 13.73 1.58
CA LYS A 122 -6.31 12.95 2.38
C LYS A 122 -5.66 11.89 3.25
N ALA A 123 -4.65 11.23 2.73
CA ALA A 123 -3.88 10.23 3.45
C ALA A 123 -2.56 9.96 2.73
N VAL A 124 -1.50 9.85 3.50
CA VAL A 124 -0.41 8.98 3.11
C VAL A 124 -0.96 7.58 3.30
N ARG A 125 -1.13 6.81 2.24
CA ARG A 125 -1.40 5.37 2.40
C ARG A 125 -0.10 4.71 2.84
N PRO A 126 0.12 4.45 4.15
CA PRO A 126 1.21 3.59 4.61
C PRO A 126 1.02 2.16 4.09
N ASN A 127 -0.18 1.86 3.56
CA ASN A 127 -0.53 0.59 2.93
C ASN A 127 0.50 0.11 1.91
N GLY A 128 1.20 1.01 1.27
CA GLY A 128 2.23 0.64 0.33
C GLY A 128 3.41 -0.05 1.01
N GLU A 129 4.02 0.55 2.02
CA GLU A 129 5.35 0.12 2.42
C GLU A 129 5.39 -1.01 3.44
N LEU A 130 4.54 -1.02 4.46
CA LEU A 130 4.55 -2.15 5.38
C LEU A 130 3.99 -3.40 4.68
N ALA A 131 2.87 -3.29 3.99
CA ALA A 131 2.33 -4.36 3.18
C ALA A 131 3.30 -4.75 2.05
N MET A 132 3.94 -3.78 1.39
CA MET A 132 4.96 -4.04 0.39
C MET A 132 6.19 -4.72 1.00
N SER A 133 6.68 -4.27 2.15
CA SER A 133 7.80 -4.91 2.84
C SER A 133 7.48 -6.35 3.23
N ILE A 134 6.27 -6.62 3.69
CA ILE A 134 5.79 -7.97 3.99
C ILE A 134 5.86 -8.84 2.74
N ILE A 135 5.32 -8.38 1.62
CA ILE A 135 5.34 -9.10 0.33
C ILE A 135 6.79 -9.32 -0.12
N LEU A 136 7.62 -8.27 -0.13
CA LEU A 136 9.02 -8.37 -0.55
C LEU A 136 9.82 -9.37 0.28
N ASN A 137 9.55 -9.48 1.59
CA ASN A 137 10.23 -10.42 2.46
C ASN A 137 9.85 -11.88 2.18
N THR A 138 8.77 -12.15 1.46
CA THR A 138 8.44 -13.52 1.01
C THR A 138 9.22 -13.94 -0.24
N LEU A 139 9.88 -13.00 -0.92
CA LEU A 139 10.49 -13.19 -2.24
C LEU A 139 12.02 -13.21 -2.17
N PRO A 140 12.69 -13.97 -3.06
CA PRO A 140 14.13 -13.94 -3.18
C PRO A 140 14.63 -12.54 -3.62
N ILE A 141 15.85 -12.19 -3.22
CA ILE A 141 16.42 -10.85 -3.41
C ILE A 141 16.39 -10.43 -4.89
N ASP A 142 16.70 -11.33 -5.80
CA ASP A 142 16.74 -11.07 -7.25
C ASP A 142 15.34 -10.80 -7.84
N ALA A 143 14.26 -11.26 -7.19
CA ALA A 143 12.89 -11.02 -7.62
C ALA A 143 12.34 -9.66 -7.17
N ARG A 144 12.84 -9.13 -6.05
CA ARG A 144 12.28 -7.93 -5.39
C ARG A 144 12.27 -6.68 -6.29
N GLN A 145 13.26 -6.54 -7.18
CA GLN A 145 13.34 -5.42 -8.13
C GLN A 145 12.21 -5.44 -9.19
N TYR A 146 11.52 -6.56 -9.36
CA TYR A 146 10.39 -6.69 -10.28
C TYR A 146 9.03 -6.45 -9.60
N ILE A 147 9.03 -6.08 -8.32
CA ILE A 147 7.84 -5.72 -7.57
C ILE A 147 7.77 -4.21 -7.47
N THR A 148 6.97 -3.63 -8.33
CA THR A 148 6.70 -2.18 -8.41
C THR A 148 5.21 -1.92 -8.39
N ILE A 149 4.82 -0.68 -8.13
CA ILE A 149 3.41 -0.26 -8.09
C ILE A 149 3.10 0.57 -9.32
N ASP A 150 1.98 0.29 -9.96
CA ASP A 150 1.47 1.07 -11.07
C ASP A 150 0.82 2.40 -10.60
N LYS A 151 0.40 3.25 -11.56
CA LYS A 151 -0.23 4.55 -11.28
C LYS A 151 -1.55 4.47 -10.50
N LYS A 152 -2.14 3.29 -10.36
CA LYS A 152 -3.39 3.05 -9.62
C LYS A 152 -3.16 2.48 -8.23
N GLY A 153 -1.89 2.19 -7.88
CA GLY A 153 -1.51 1.61 -6.59
C GLY A 153 -1.48 0.09 -6.55
N TYR A 154 -1.60 -0.60 -7.71
CA TYR A 154 -1.52 -2.05 -7.82
C TYR A 154 -0.12 -2.51 -8.22
N LEU A 155 0.24 -3.76 -7.89
CA LEU A 155 1.48 -4.36 -8.36
C LEU A 155 1.50 -4.39 -9.90
N ASP A 156 2.60 -3.90 -10.49
CA ASP A 156 2.72 -3.76 -11.96
C ASP A 156 3.06 -5.10 -12.62
N LEU A 157 2.04 -5.75 -13.17
CA LEU A 157 2.18 -7.02 -13.88
C LEU A 157 3.16 -6.96 -15.05
N ASN A 158 3.28 -5.81 -15.74
CA ASN A 158 4.20 -5.66 -16.86
C ASN A 158 5.67 -5.75 -16.40
N VAL A 159 5.97 -5.22 -15.21
CA VAL A 159 7.29 -5.33 -14.59
C VAL A 159 7.50 -6.75 -14.06
N MET A 160 6.51 -7.33 -13.38
CA MET A 160 6.57 -8.70 -12.88
C MET A 160 6.82 -9.73 -13.99
N ASN A 161 6.28 -9.55 -15.19
CA ASN A 161 6.47 -10.42 -16.35
C ASN A 161 7.92 -10.46 -16.86
N GLN A 162 8.79 -9.56 -16.44
CA GLN A 162 10.19 -9.52 -16.82
C GLN A 162 11.06 -10.45 -15.94
N TYR A 163 10.59 -10.88 -14.78
CA TYR A 163 11.30 -11.83 -13.94
C TYR A 163 11.39 -13.21 -14.62
N LYS A 164 12.60 -13.79 -14.64
CA LYS A 164 12.90 -15.07 -15.28
C LYS A 164 13.44 -16.11 -14.30
N GLY A 165 13.49 -15.78 -13.02
CA GLY A 165 13.90 -16.71 -11.97
C GLY A 165 12.84 -17.77 -11.69
N ASN A 166 13.16 -18.67 -10.76
CA ASN A 166 12.28 -19.77 -10.37
C ASN A 166 11.96 -19.64 -8.86
N SER A 167 10.91 -18.92 -8.53
CA SER A 167 10.39 -18.76 -7.16
C SER A 167 8.91 -19.13 -7.16
N GLU A 168 8.52 -20.06 -6.29
CA GLU A 168 7.12 -20.46 -6.13
C GLU A 168 6.31 -19.31 -5.54
N ASN A 169 6.85 -18.59 -4.55
CA ASN A 169 6.21 -17.43 -3.96
C ASN A 169 5.99 -16.29 -4.96
N PHE A 170 6.98 -16.04 -5.85
CA PHE A 170 6.80 -15.04 -6.91
C PHE A 170 5.71 -15.44 -7.90
N ASN A 171 5.68 -16.71 -8.31
CA ASN A 171 4.65 -17.22 -9.21
C ASN A 171 3.26 -17.16 -8.56
N SER A 172 3.16 -17.50 -7.28
CA SER A 172 1.92 -17.37 -6.49
C SER A 172 1.43 -15.94 -6.41
N LEU A 173 2.33 -15.00 -6.10
CA LEU A 173 2.01 -13.57 -6.09
C LEU A 173 1.54 -13.09 -7.47
N LYS A 174 2.21 -13.51 -8.52
CA LYS A 174 1.85 -13.16 -9.89
C LYS A 174 0.46 -13.68 -10.25
N THR A 175 0.11 -14.91 -9.87
CA THR A 175 -1.23 -15.48 -10.06
C THR A 175 -2.31 -14.64 -9.36
N LEU A 176 -2.02 -14.17 -8.13
CA LEU A 176 -2.92 -13.26 -7.43
C LEU A 176 -3.11 -11.94 -8.18
N VAL A 177 -2.03 -11.34 -8.70
CA VAL A 177 -2.07 -10.08 -9.47
C VAL A 177 -2.79 -10.24 -10.82
N GLU A 178 -2.69 -11.39 -11.45
CA GLU A 178 -3.38 -11.72 -12.72
C GLU A 178 -4.86 -12.03 -12.55
N SER A 179 -5.34 -12.21 -11.31
CA SER A 179 -6.73 -12.56 -11.05
C SER A 179 -7.70 -11.38 -11.28
N ASP A 180 -8.98 -11.70 -11.50
CA ASP A 180 -10.04 -10.71 -11.64
C ASP A 180 -10.48 -10.09 -10.30
N TYR A 181 -9.89 -10.51 -9.18
CA TYR A 181 -10.23 -9.99 -7.86
C TYR A 181 -9.39 -8.76 -7.51
N ASP A 182 -10.02 -7.77 -6.89
CA ASP A 182 -9.32 -6.71 -6.17
C ASP A 182 -8.74 -7.31 -4.88
N ILE A 183 -7.41 -7.37 -4.78
CA ILE A 183 -6.71 -7.99 -3.64
C ILE A 183 -6.00 -6.90 -2.85
N GLN A 184 -6.43 -6.72 -1.62
CA GLN A 184 -5.87 -5.74 -0.70
C GLN A 184 -5.03 -6.45 0.37
N VAL A 185 -3.87 -5.90 0.66
CA VAL A 185 -3.00 -6.35 1.76
C VAL A 185 -2.81 -5.21 2.73
N THR A 186 -3.21 -5.40 3.97
CA THR A 186 -3.18 -4.38 5.01
C THR A 186 -2.55 -4.89 6.30
N THR A 187 -2.27 -3.96 7.21
CA THR A 187 -1.78 -4.25 8.57
C THR A 187 -2.57 -3.44 9.58
N LEU A 188 -3.89 -3.63 9.58
CA LEU A 188 -4.81 -2.92 10.46
C LEU A 188 -5.01 -3.70 11.76
N ASP A 189 -5.07 -3.00 12.90
CA ASP A 189 -5.39 -3.60 14.21
C ASP A 189 -6.83 -4.07 14.31
N LYS A 190 -7.71 -3.50 13.49
CA LYS A 190 -9.14 -3.84 13.42
C LYS A 190 -9.62 -3.83 11.96
N THR A 191 -10.53 -4.72 11.63
CA THR A 191 -11.16 -4.81 10.30
C THR A 191 -12.66 -4.98 10.45
N ARG A 192 -13.43 -4.28 9.64
CA ARG A 192 -14.88 -4.47 9.52
C ARG A 192 -15.17 -5.61 8.55
N TYR A 193 -16.01 -6.53 8.94
CA TYR A 193 -16.43 -7.63 8.06
C TYR A 193 -17.93 -7.83 8.08
N VAL A 194 -18.44 -8.44 7.01
CA VAL A 194 -19.84 -8.89 6.92
C VAL A 194 -19.87 -10.42 6.99
N SER A 195 -20.71 -10.94 7.87
CA SER A 195 -20.99 -12.37 7.96
C SER A 195 -22.48 -12.59 8.21
N ASN A 196 -23.11 -13.46 7.40
CA ASN A 196 -24.55 -13.74 7.50
C ASN A 196 -25.43 -12.48 7.48
N GLY A 197 -25.05 -11.47 6.66
CA GLY A 197 -25.76 -10.20 6.52
C GLY A 197 -25.63 -9.24 7.71
N LYS A 198 -24.74 -9.52 8.67
CA LYS A 198 -24.42 -8.62 9.78
C LYS A 198 -23.01 -8.10 9.64
N THR A 199 -22.83 -6.80 9.87
CA THR A 199 -21.50 -6.19 9.97
C THR A 199 -20.99 -6.26 11.40
N ASP A 200 -19.73 -6.64 11.56
CA ASP A 200 -19.06 -6.75 12.85
C ASP A 200 -17.60 -6.27 12.69
N ILE A 201 -16.89 -6.11 13.79
CA ILE A 201 -15.49 -5.67 13.84
C ILE A 201 -14.66 -6.81 14.45
N GLU A 202 -13.56 -7.14 13.77
CA GLU A 202 -12.54 -8.04 14.28
C GLU A 202 -11.29 -7.24 14.64
N ARG A 203 -10.70 -7.53 15.79
CA ARG A 203 -9.47 -6.90 16.28
C ARG A 203 -8.41 -7.96 16.53
N PHE A 204 -7.16 -7.66 16.17
CA PHE A 204 -6.03 -8.49 16.54
C PHE A 204 -5.65 -8.30 18.01
N MET A 205 -5.28 -9.41 18.67
CA MET A 205 -4.59 -9.34 19.95
C MET A 205 -3.13 -8.93 19.74
N PRO A 206 -2.53 -8.12 20.64
CA PRO A 206 -1.10 -7.87 20.63
C PRO A 206 -0.30 -9.17 20.75
N VAL A 207 0.81 -9.29 20.03
CA VAL A 207 1.66 -10.51 20.00
C VAL A 207 2.22 -10.86 21.36
N GLU A 208 2.45 -9.87 22.24
CA GLU A 208 2.89 -10.09 23.62
C GLU A 208 1.93 -11.00 24.40
N VAL A 209 0.63 -10.94 24.10
CA VAL A 209 -0.40 -11.82 24.68
C VAL A 209 -0.40 -13.20 24.03
N LEU A 210 0.08 -13.30 22.77
CA LEU A 210 0.11 -14.54 21.99
C LEU A 210 1.38 -15.37 22.26
N GLU A 211 2.40 -14.83 22.93
CA GLU A 211 3.64 -15.57 23.26
C GLU A 211 3.40 -16.80 24.15
N ASP A 212 2.35 -16.76 24.95
CA ASP A 212 1.93 -17.91 25.78
C ASP A 212 1.30 -19.06 24.96
N PHE A 213 1.06 -18.83 23.65
CA PHE A 213 0.42 -19.81 22.74
C PHE A 213 1.37 -20.40 21.70
N LYS A 214 2.69 -20.18 21.83
CA LYS A 214 3.71 -20.62 20.84
C LYS A 214 3.79 -22.11 20.57
N ASP A 215 3.19 -22.97 21.43
CA ASP A 215 3.23 -24.44 21.29
C ASP A 215 2.02 -25.04 20.57
N THR A 216 1.07 -24.24 20.08
CA THR A 216 -0.04 -24.73 19.28
C THR A 216 0.16 -24.38 17.83
N GLU A 217 0.69 -25.30 17.04
CA GLU A 217 0.62 -25.25 15.58
C GLU A 217 -0.86 -25.01 15.19
N PHE A 218 -1.15 -23.80 14.65
CA PHE A 218 -2.48 -23.37 14.21
C PHE A 218 -3.49 -23.13 15.35
N THR A 219 -3.44 -21.97 15.96
CA THR A 219 -4.50 -21.54 16.87
C THR A 219 -5.80 -21.34 16.12
N THR A 220 -6.75 -22.19 16.41
CA THR A 220 -8.16 -22.00 16.07
C THR A 220 -8.65 -20.70 16.69
N SER A 221 -9.42 -19.92 15.92
CA SER A 221 -10.11 -18.75 16.43
C SER A 221 -10.97 -19.12 17.65
N THR A 222 -10.47 -18.90 18.84
CA THR A 222 -11.33 -18.84 20.01
C THR A 222 -11.99 -17.47 19.97
N GLY A 223 -13.21 -17.44 19.38
CA GLY A 223 -14.04 -16.24 19.39
C GLY A 223 -14.26 -15.81 20.84
N ASN A 224 -13.56 -14.76 21.24
CA ASN A 224 -13.81 -14.10 22.49
C ASN A 224 -15.03 -13.20 22.30
N THR A 225 -15.89 -13.08 23.29
CA THR A 225 -17.08 -12.22 23.30
C THR A 225 -16.77 -10.72 23.16
N THR A 226 -15.49 -10.36 23.10
CA THR A 226 -15.00 -8.97 22.93
C THR A 226 -14.67 -8.61 21.49
N GLY A 227 -14.80 -9.51 20.51
CA GLY A 227 -14.42 -9.27 19.11
C GLY A 227 -12.91 -9.31 18.85
N GLU A 228 -12.09 -9.72 19.83
CA GLU A 228 -10.66 -9.91 19.68
C GLU A 228 -10.34 -11.30 19.11
N THR A 229 -9.34 -11.39 18.25
CA THR A 229 -8.90 -12.66 17.66
C THR A 229 -7.43 -12.91 17.97
N GLY A 230 -7.09 -14.18 18.30
CA GLY A 230 -5.71 -14.64 18.42
C GLY A 230 -5.03 -14.94 17.08
N ASN A 231 -5.67 -14.63 15.96
CA ASN A 231 -5.08 -14.88 14.65
C ASN A 231 -3.89 -13.94 14.39
N LEU A 232 -2.89 -14.45 13.68
CA LEU A 232 -1.74 -13.67 13.23
C LEU A 232 -2.04 -12.92 11.92
N GLY A 233 -2.98 -13.45 11.13
CA GLY A 233 -3.51 -12.86 9.90
C GLY A 233 -4.91 -13.38 9.62
N ILE A 234 -5.63 -12.72 8.74
CA ILE A 234 -6.97 -13.11 8.30
C ILE A 234 -7.14 -12.76 6.82
N THR A 235 -7.70 -13.71 6.07
CA THR A 235 -8.13 -13.48 4.70
C THR A 235 -9.65 -13.42 4.61
N TYR A 236 -10.18 -12.24 4.33
CA TYR A 236 -11.59 -12.02 3.99
C TYR A 236 -11.78 -12.27 2.50
N MET A 237 -12.79 -13.04 2.14
CA MET A 237 -13.05 -13.42 0.75
C MET A 237 -14.51 -13.19 0.40
N PRO A 238 -14.85 -12.92 -0.87
CA PRO A 238 -16.24 -12.83 -1.34
C PRO A 238 -17.06 -14.04 -0.89
N THR A 239 -18.24 -13.80 -0.32
CA THR A 239 -19.11 -14.90 0.16
C THR A 239 -20.13 -15.32 -0.90
N ASN A 240 -20.36 -14.52 -1.95
CA ASN A 240 -21.33 -14.77 -2.99
C ASN A 240 -22.73 -15.17 -2.45
N GLY A 241 -23.10 -14.62 -1.28
CA GLY A 241 -24.33 -14.94 -0.58
C GLY A 241 -24.27 -16.20 0.30
N GLY A 242 -23.10 -16.87 0.38
CA GLY A 242 -22.86 -18.00 1.27
C GLY A 242 -22.40 -17.59 2.68
N SER A 243 -22.01 -18.58 3.48
CA SER A 243 -21.47 -18.38 4.81
C SER A 243 -20.00 -17.91 4.75
N GLY A 244 -19.56 -17.18 5.78
CA GLY A 244 -18.17 -16.76 5.96
C GLY A 244 -18.05 -15.26 6.20
N LYS A 245 -16.80 -14.76 6.26
CA LYS A 245 -16.48 -13.35 6.47
C LYS A 245 -16.01 -12.73 5.15
N ALA A 246 -16.65 -11.65 4.72
CA ALA A 246 -16.20 -10.80 3.63
C ALA A 246 -15.85 -9.43 4.20
N ASP A 247 -14.98 -8.69 3.52
CA ASP A 247 -14.70 -7.31 3.87
C ASP A 247 -15.99 -6.48 3.82
N ALA A 248 -16.23 -5.62 4.82
CA ALA A 248 -17.49 -4.87 4.90
C ALA A 248 -17.51 -3.68 3.93
N ASP A 249 -16.36 -3.11 3.63
CA ASP A 249 -16.23 -1.92 2.81
C ASP A 249 -16.10 -2.29 1.32
N ASN A 250 -15.54 -3.50 1.04
CA ASN A 250 -15.47 -4.06 -0.32
C ASN A 250 -15.78 -5.58 -0.33
N PRO A 251 -17.05 -6.00 -0.21
CA PRO A 251 -17.42 -7.41 -0.05
C PRO A 251 -17.08 -8.32 -1.24
N ASN A 252 -16.73 -7.75 -2.39
CA ASN A 252 -16.33 -8.47 -3.59
C ASN A 252 -14.80 -8.59 -3.76
N SER A 253 -14.02 -8.00 -2.84
CA SER A 253 -12.57 -8.08 -2.84
C SER A 253 -12.07 -9.25 -1.99
N ILE A 254 -10.79 -9.59 -2.20
CA ILE A 254 -10.02 -10.40 -1.24
C ILE A 254 -9.21 -9.43 -0.39
N HIS A 255 -9.43 -9.44 0.92
CA HIS A 255 -8.70 -8.58 1.84
C HIS A 255 -7.87 -9.43 2.81
N ILE A 256 -6.56 -9.33 2.71
CA ILE A 256 -5.58 -10.00 3.56
C ILE A 256 -5.12 -8.99 4.60
N ASN A 257 -5.50 -9.19 5.85
CA ASN A 257 -5.06 -8.34 6.95
C ASN A 257 -4.10 -9.08 7.85
N ILE A 258 -2.90 -8.52 8.03
CA ILE A 258 -1.81 -9.10 8.83
C ILE A 258 -1.70 -8.33 10.14
N ASN A 259 -1.58 -9.02 11.27
CA ASN A 259 -1.47 -8.40 12.59
C ASN A 259 -0.28 -7.43 12.63
N PRO A 260 -0.51 -6.13 12.89
CA PRO A 260 0.53 -5.10 12.84
C PRO A 260 1.60 -5.23 13.92
N SER A 261 1.37 -6.02 14.97
CA SER A 261 2.32 -6.22 16.07
C SER A 261 3.34 -7.34 15.81
N LEU A 262 3.25 -8.03 14.65
CA LEU A 262 4.22 -9.06 14.27
C LEU A 262 5.58 -8.47 13.93
N SER A 263 6.63 -9.25 14.19
CA SER A 263 7.96 -8.97 13.64
C SER A 263 7.91 -9.03 12.10
N PRO A 264 8.86 -8.38 11.38
CA PRO A 264 8.91 -8.44 9.92
C PRO A 264 8.93 -9.88 9.36
N THR A 265 9.65 -10.78 10.03
CA THR A 265 9.69 -12.22 9.68
C THR A 265 8.33 -12.88 9.92
N GLY A 266 7.75 -12.70 11.10
CA GLY A 266 6.45 -13.27 11.44
C GLY A 266 5.33 -12.75 10.52
N ALA A 267 5.37 -11.49 10.14
CA ALA A 267 4.42 -10.91 9.20
C ALA A 267 4.56 -11.51 7.79
N ALA A 268 5.77 -11.71 7.29
CA ALA A 268 6.02 -12.35 6.00
C ALA A 268 5.59 -13.83 5.97
N GLU A 269 5.89 -14.59 7.04
CA GLU A 269 5.42 -15.97 7.18
C GLU A 269 3.89 -16.06 7.24
N THR A 270 3.25 -15.13 7.95
CA THR A 270 1.79 -15.04 8.05
C THR A 270 1.19 -14.70 6.69
N PHE A 271 1.76 -13.73 5.96
CA PHE A 271 1.30 -13.44 4.61
C PHE A 271 1.45 -14.64 3.68
N SER A 272 2.52 -15.43 3.80
CA SER A 272 2.69 -16.66 3.01
C SER A 272 1.56 -17.67 3.25
N HIS A 273 1.03 -17.73 4.48
CA HIS A 273 -0.13 -18.53 4.80
C HIS A 273 -1.43 -17.94 4.24
N GLU A 274 -1.70 -16.68 4.51
CA GLU A 274 -2.95 -16.01 4.14
C GLU A 274 -3.04 -15.77 2.62
N GLY A 275 -1.95 -15.25 2.02
CA GLY A 275 -1.88 -14.89 0.60
C GLY A 275 -1.68 -16.11 -0.29
N TYR A 276 -0.59 -16.85 -0.09
CA TYR A 276 -0.24 -17.98 -0.97
C TYR A 276 -0.93 -19.29 -0.58
N GLY A 277 -1.55 -19.33 0.58
CA GLY A 277 -2.49 -20.39 0.98
C GLY A 277 -3.93 -20.01 0.63
N HIS A 278 -4.60 -19.27 1.51
CA HIS A 278 -6.03 -19.00 1.44
C HIS A 278 -6.45 -18.23 0.17
N ALA A 279 -5.85 -17.06 -0.09
CA ALA A 279 -6.25 -16.23 -1.22
C ALA A 279 -5.92 -16.90 -2.56
N LEU A 280 -4.75 -17.54 -2.69
CA LEU A 280 -4.35 -18.21 -3.92
C LEU A 280 -5.30 -19.37 -4.26
N ILE A 281 -5.62 -20.24 -3.31
CA ILE A 281 -6.55 -21.36 -3.53
C ILE A 281 -7.95 -20.85 -3.90
N PHE A 282 -8.40 -19.76 -3.27
CA PHE A 282 -9.65 -19.14 -3.64
C PHE A 282 -9.68 -18.70 -5.10
N VAL A 283 -8.60 -18.03 -5.55
CA VAL A 283 -8.44 -17.59 -6.95
C VAL A 283 -8.38 -18.79 -7.90
N GLU A 284 -7.48 -19.76 -7.66
CA GLU A 284 -7.27 -20.92 -8.52
C GLU A 284 -8.48 -21.84 -8.62
N SER A 285 -9.31 -21.89 -7.58
CA SER A 285 -10.56 -22.67 -7.56
C SER A 285 -11.74 -21.96 -8.22
N GLY A 286 -11.54 -20.74 -8.76
CA GLY A 286 -12.62 -19.93 -9.35
C GLY A 286 -13.58 -19.39 -8.30
N GLY A 287 -13.13 -19.11 -7.09
CA GLY A 287 -13.91 -18.53 -6.01
C GLY A 287 -14.56 -19.56 -5.07
N ASP A 288 -14.09 -20.82 -5.08
CA ASP A 288 -14.58 -21.85 -4.15
C ASP A 288 -14.01 -21.63 -2.74
N ARG A 289 -14.82 -20.98 -1.92
CA ARG A 289 -14.47 -20.66 -0.54
C ARG A 289 -14.25 -21.93 0.32
N ASN A 290 -14.96 -23.01 0.07
CA ASN A 290 -14.82 -24.24 0.86
C ASN A 290 -13.41 -24.84 0.70
N ARG A 291 -12.82 -24.72 -0.47
CA ARG A 291 -11.42 -25.13 -0.70
C ARG A 291 -10.41 -24.22 0.00
N ALA A 292 -10.75 -22.97 0.22
CA ALA A 292 -9.86 -21.95 0.73
C ALA A 292 -9.86 -21.78 2.26
N VAL A 293 -10.81 -22.34 3.02
CA VAL A 293 -10.96 -22.01 4.46
C VAL A 293 -10.75 -23.16 5.43
N HIS A 294 -10.71 -24.42 4.99
CA HIS A 294 -10.60 -25.57 5.89
C HIS A 294 -9.18 -26.13 5.92
N HIS A 295 -8.48 -25.95 7.03
CA HIS A 295 -7.08 -26.37 7.20
C HIS A 295 -6.77 -27.07 8.53
N PHE A 296 -7.79 -27.64 9.18
CA PHE A 296 -7.57 -28.37 10.44
C PHE A 296 -6.96 -29.76 10.20
N VAL A 297 -5.74 -29.98 10.69
CA VAL A 297 -5.11 -31.31 10.68
C VAL A 297 -5.86 -32.23 11.63
N GLY A 298 -6.36 -33.35 11.10
CA GLY A 298 -7.07 -34.37 11.90
C GLY A 298 -8.60 -34.27 11.95
N SER A 299 -9.19 -33.25 11.29
CA SER A 299 -10.63 -33.21 11.03
C SER A 299 -10.97 -33.94 9.71
N ARG A 300 -12.24 -34.33 9.54
CA ARG A 300 -12.72 -34.93 8.28
C ARG A 300 -12.67 -33.94 7.11
N ASP A 301 -12.53 -32.66 7.41
CA ASP A 301 -12.58 -31.54 6.46
C ASP A 301 -11.19 -30.88 6.26
N THR A 302 -10.10 -31.63 6.50
CA THR A 302 -8.75 -31.13 6.29
C THR A 302 -8.50 -30.90 4.80
N ASN A 303 -8.24 -29.67 4.39
CA ASN A 303 -7.80 -29.34 3.05
C ASN A 303 -6.28 -29.52 2.94
N LEU A 304 -5.85 -30.69 2.50
CA LEU A 304 -4.43 -31.00 2.36
C LEU A 304 -3.71 -30.09 1.37
N GLU A 305 -4.38 -29.67 0.30
CA GLU A 305 -3.82 -28.75 -0.70
C GLU A 305 -3.47 -27.40 -0.05
N LEU A 306 -4.36 -26.86 0.77
CA LEU A 306 -4.10 -25.60 1.50
C LEU A 306 -2.93 -25.74 2.46
N VAL A 307 -2.87 -26.84 3.21
CA VAL A 307 -1.77 -27.11 4.15
C VAL A 307 -0.44 -27.20 3.41
N GLU A 308 -0.38 -27.97 2.33
CA GLU A 308 0.83 -28.15 1.54
C GLU A 308 1.32 -26.85 0.91
N LYS A 309 0.43 -26.05 0.28
CA LYS A 309 0.77 -24.76 -0.30
C LYS A 309 1.28 -23.77 0.76
N SER A 310 0.59 -23.67 1.90
CA SER A 310 1.00 -22.80 3.00
C SER A 310 2.38 -23.18 3.55
N ILE A 311 2.63 -24.47 3.74
CA ILE A 311 3.93 -24.96 4.24
C ILE A 311 5.05 -24.69 3.20
N SER A 312 4.81 -24.95 1.91
CA SER A 312 5.78 -24.68 0.85
C SER A 312 6.15 -23.22 0.78
N ALA A 313 5.14 -22.34 0.76
CA ALA A 313 5.31 -20.89 0.71
C ALA A 313 6.09 -20.36 1.92
N ARG A 314 5.76 -20.81 3.14
CA ARG A 314 6.47 -20.41 4.37
C ARG A 314 7.92 -20.88 4.37
N LYS A 315 8.22 -22.09 3.89
CA LYS A 315 9.60 -22.60 3.78
C LYS A 315 10.42 -21.76 2.82
N GLU A 316 9.86 -21.37 1.67
CA GLU A 316 10.54 -20.47 0.74
C GLU A 316 10.75 -19.08 1.38
N THR A 317 9.76 -18.55 2.09
CA THR A 317 9.85 -17.26 2.79
C THR A 317 10.98 -17.26 3.81
N VAL A 318 11.05 -18.25 4.70
CA VAL A 318 12.13 -18.37 5.69
C VAL A 318 13.49 -18.38 5.01
N LYS A 319 13.65 -19.20 3.96
CA LYS A 319 14.89 -19.24 3.18
C LYS A 319 15.25 -17.89 2.56
N ASN A 320 14.27 -17.11 2.09
CA ASN A 320 14.48 -15.81 1.47
C ASN A 320 14.84 -14.70 2.47
N ILE A 321 14.44 -14.85 3.73
CA ILE A 321 14.79 -13.93 4.82
C ILE A 321 16.20 -14.17 5.33
N GLU A 322 16.67 -15.41 5.33
CA GLU A 322 18.01 -15.80 5.80
C GLU A 322 19.15 -15.45 4.81
N GLN A 323 18.82 -15.01 3.60
CA GLN A 323 19.76 -14.55 2.56
C GLN A 323 20.05 -13.05 2.68
#